data_c7c68e5559d2b8981ca83f1e4fdf391d
#
_entry.id   c7c68e5559d2b8981ca83f1e4fdf391d
#
_cell.length_a   1.000
_cell.length_b   1.000
_cell.length_c   1.000
_cell.angle_alpha   90.00
_cell.angle_beta   90.00
_cell.angle_gamma   90.00
#
_symmetry.space_group_name_H-M   'P 1'
#
loop_
_entity.id
_entity.type
_entity.pdbx_description
1 polymer ?
#
loop_
_entity_poly.entity_id
_entity_poly.type
_entity_poly.pdbx_seq_one_letter_code
_entity_poly.pdbx_strand_id
1 'polypeptide(L)'
;MGKLFGTDGVRGVFNEELTVELAYQLGRFGSHVLSEGSHNPKIVIGKDTRISGDPLEKALTEGIVSVGGDVILAGVIPTPAVAVIARELGADAGIVISASHNPYQFNGIKFFSGDGYKLSDDVENHIESFILEKKEVESHPTGTVTVLEHPEKIYLGHITKDFDCDFSGLKMVLDCAHGASYSIAPEFFVNGGAEVVTIGNKPDGKNINAGCGSTCLNVLCDAVVKEQADIGIAFDGDADRCLVVDEKGEIVDGDKLLHLIGVKMKKEGRLKKDTVVVTVMSNIGLDIALEKADCKTIKTAVGDRYVLEEMLNNGYNLGGEQSGHVILLDHNTTGDGMLTALVFLTLLKEDGRLASELSALMTSYPQVLVNAKVSNDKKKAYLSDEVIQLKISEVEKHFDGQGRVLIRPSGTEPLVRVMIEG
;
A
#
# COMPACT_ATOMS: atom_id res chain seq x y z
N MET A 1 18.68 5.36 -4.58
CA MET A 1 18.25 3.95 -4.48
C MET A 1 19.47 3.08 -4.31
N GLY A 2 19.46 2.24 -3.30
CA GLY A 2 20.52 1.28 -3.02
C GLY A 2 20.59 0.15 -4.06
N LYS A 3 21.52 -0.77 -3.86
CA LYS A 3 21.64 -1.99 -4.68
C LYS A 3 20.72 -3.10 -4.20
N LEU A 4 20.36 -3.11 -2.90
CA LEU A 4 19.49 -4.08 -2.26
C LEU A 4 18.10 -3.50 -2.00
N PHE A 5 18.04 -2.29 -1.41
CA PHE A 5 16.78 -1.62 -1.13
C PHE A 5 16.22 -0.96 -2.40
N GLY A 6 14.98 -1.30 -2.71
CA GLY A 6 14.16 -0.66 -3.74
C GLY A 6 13.31 0.48 -3.16
N THR A 7 12.24 0.86 -3.86
CA THR A 7 11.27 1.86 -3.36
C THR A 7 10.42 1.38 -2.19
N ASP A 8 10.38 0.05 -1.96
CA ASP A 8 9.53 -0.58 -0.95
C ASP A 8 10.24 -1.79 -0.32
N GLY A 9 11.37 -1.54 0.31
CA GLY A 9 12.21 -2.54 0.97
C GLY A 9 13.04 -3.40 0.01
N VAL A 10 13.51 -4.52 0.52
CA VAL A 10 14.28 -5.53 -0.24
C VAL A 10 13.32 -6.58 -0.76
N ARG A 11 13.19 -6.72 -2.08
CA ARG A 11 12.28 -7.67 -2.73
C ARG A 11 13.02 -8.57 -3.70
N GLY A 12 12.52 -9.79 -3.87
CA GLY A 12 13.05 -10.72 -4.87
C GLY A 12 12.33 -12.06 -4.88
N VAL A 13 12.73 -12.93 -5.80
CA VAL A 13 12.30 -14.33 -5.82
C VAL A 13 12.96 -15.05 -4.67
N PHE A 14 12.13 -15.74 -3.86
CA PHE A 14 12.62 -16.47 -2.68
C PHE A 14 13.64 -17.56 -3.05
N ASN A 15 14.73 -17.63 -2.32
CA ASN A 15 15.91 -18.47 -2.53
C ASN A 15 16.75 -18.17 -3.80
N GLU A 16 16.41 -17.15 -4.56
CA GLU A 16 17.23 -16.67 -5.68
C GLU A 16 17.85 -15.31 -5.33
N GLU A 17 17.02 -14.29 -5.23
CA GLU A 17 17.40 -12.90 -4.92
C GLU A 17 17.21 -12.59 -3.43
N LEU A 18 16.09 -13.03 -2.85
CA LEU A 18 15.79 -12.89 -1.42
C LEU A 18 16.05 -14.23 -0.72
N THR A 19 17.25 -14.41 -0.20
CA THR A 19 17.68 -15.63 0.48
C THR A 19 17.50 -15.56 2.00
N VAL A 20 17.47 -16.71 2.65
CA VAL A 20 17.47 -16.84 4.13
C VAL A 20 18.70 -16.14 4.74
N GLU A 21 19.86 -16.25 4.08
CA GLU A 21 21.09 -15.56 4.52
C GLU A 21 20.94 -14.04 4.45
N LEU A 22 20.37 -13.51 3.37
CA LEU A 22 20.11 -12.06 3.25
C LEU A 22 19.12 -11.60 4.33
N ALA A 23 18.08 -12.38 4.62
CA ALA A 23 17.13 -12.07 5.69
C ALA A 23 17.82 -12.02 7.07
N TYR A 24 18.71 -12.99 7.36
CA TYR A 24 19.52 -12.96 8.58
C TYR A 24 20.37 -11.68 8.67
N GLN A 25 21.05 -11.33 7.58
CA GLN A 25 21.87 -10.10 7.53
C GLN A 25 21.03 -8.82 7.70
N LEU A 26 19.87 -8.76 7.06
CA LEU A 26 18.95 -7.64 7.23
C LEU A 26 18.46 -7.50 8.68
N GLY A 27 18.12 -8.61 9.32
CA GLY A 27 17.75 -8.62 10.74
C GLY A 27 18.91 -8.15 11.63
N ARG A 28 20.11 -8.70 11.43
CA ARG A 28 21.29 -8.39 12.21
C ARG A 28 21.72 -6.92 12.06
N PHE A 29 21.93 -6.47 10.82
CA PHE A 29 22.44 -5.13 10.56
C PHE A 29 21.37 -4.06 10.68
N GLY A 30 20.11 -4.40 10.34
CA GLY A 30 18.97 -3.52 10.59
C GLY A 30 18.82 -3.19 12.07
N SER A 31 18.84 -4.19 12.93
CA SER A 31 18.81 -4.01 14.39
C SER A 31 19.97 -3.16 14.89
N HIS A 32 21.18 -3.45 14.44
CA HIS A 32 22.37 -2.71 14.86
C HIS A 32 22.29 -1.23 14.50
N VAL A 33 21.90 -0.91 13.27
CA VAL A 33 21.78 0.46 12.78
C VAL A 33 20.65 1.20 13.49
N LEU A 34 19.49 0.54 13.69
CA LEU A 34 18.32 1.17 14.30
C LEU A 34 18.49 1.44 15.80
N SER A 35 19.32 0.64 16.49
CA SER A 35 19.66 0.91 17.91
C SER A 35 20.78 1.91 18.10
N GLU A 36 21.46 2.31 17.02
CA GLU A 36 22.72 3.08 17.09
C GLU A 36 23.77 2.48 18.03
N GLY A 37 23.64 1.17 18.35
CA GLY A 37 24.49 0.45 19.30
C GLY A 37 24.37 0.91 20.75
N SER A 38 23.36 1.71 21.09
CA SER A 38 23.20 2.33 22.42
C SER A 38 22.28 1.56 23.37
N HIS A 39 21.40 0.70 22.83
CA HIS A 39 20.46 -0.14 23.61
C HIS A 39 20.08 -1.41 22.85
N ASN A 40 19.39 -2.34 23.51
CA ASN A 40 18.82 -3.52 22.86
C ASN A 40 17.55 -3.11 22.09
N PRO A 41 17.54 -3.18 20.74
CA PRO A 41 16.39 -2.78 19.98
C PRO A 41 15.23 -3.74 20.14
N LYS A 42 14.01 -3.22 20.25
CA LYS A 42 12.77 -3.98 20.23
C LYS A 42 12.15 -3.91 18.85
N ILE A 43 11.94 -5.04 18.20
CA ILE A 43 11.46 -5.10 16.82
C ILE A 43 10.22 -5.96 16.70
N VAL A 44 9.16 -5.40 16.09
CA VAL A 44 7.94 -6.13 15.75
C VAL A 44 8.10 -6.74 14.37
N ILE A 45 7.76 -8.03 14.19
CA ILE A 45 7.76 -8.68 12.88
C ILE A 45 6.34 -9.19 12.58
N GLY A 46 5.80 -8.79 11.42
CA GLY A 46 4.59 -9.34 10.83
C GLY A 46 4.84 -9.87 9.42
N LYS A 47 3.93 -10.69 8.92
CA LYS A 47 4.06 -11.31 7.60
C LYS A 47 2.71 -11.51 6.92
N ASP A 48 2.74 -11.70 5.60
CA ASP A 48 1.61 -12.20 4.84
C ASP A 48 1.56 -13.75 4.86
N THR A 49 0.73 -14.34 4.03
CA THR A 49 0.44 -15.78 4.02
C THR A 49 1.39 -16.61 3.16
N ARG A 50 2.45 -16.02 2.56
CA ARG A 50 3.38 -16.72 1.67
C ARG A 50 4.11 -17.83 2.40
N ILE A 51 4.27 -18.98 1.74
CA ILE A 51 5.01 -20.12 2.31
C ILE A 51 6.47 -19.77 2.66
N SER A 52 7.06 -18.80 1.98
CA SER A 52 8.40 -18.26 2.26
C SER A 52 8.46 -17.37 3.50
N GLY A 53 7.32 -17.01 4.10
CA GLY A 53 7.26 -16.16 5.29
C GLY A 53 7.98 -16.76 6.49
N ASP A 54 7.67 -18.02 6.83
CA ASP A 54 8.24 -18.68 8.01
C ASP A 54 9.77 -18.79 8.00
N PRO A 55 10.43 -19.27 6.91
CA PRO A 55 11.89 -19.32 6.87
C PRO A 55 12.55 -17.92 6.90
N LEU A 56 11.93 -16.91 6.31
CA LEU A 56 12.43 -15.52 6.36
C LEU A 56 12.25 -14.91 7.76
N GLU A 57 11.11 -15.10 8.41
CA GLU A 57 10.86 -14.65 9.78
C GLU A 57 11.87 -15.27 10.76
N LYS A 58 12.11 -16.56 10.63
CA LYS A 58 13.12 -17.26 11.46
C LYS A 58 14.51 -16.66 11.29
N ALA A 59 14.94 -16.45 10.06
CA ALA A 59 16.27 -15.91 9.77
C ALA A 59 16.42 -14.44 10.26
N LEU A 60 15.41 -13.60 10.01
CA LEU A 60 15.35 -12.23 10.56
C LEU A 60 15.47 -12.26 12.08
N THR A 61 14.66 -13.08 12.75
CA THR A 61 14.66 -13.24 14.20
C THR A 61 16.04 -13.64 14.74
N GLU A 62 16.67 -14.65 14.13
CA GLU A 62 18.02 -15.07 14.50
C GLU A 62 19.06 -13.96 14.31
N GLY A 63 18.93 -13.17 13.23
CA GLY A 63 19.77 -12.02 12.97
C GLY A 63 19.63 -10.93 14.03
N ILE A 64 18.41 -10.56 14.39
CA ILE A 64 18.07 -9.55 15.41
C ILE A 64 18.61 -10.00 16.78
N VAL A 65 18.27 -11.20 17.19
CA VAL A 65 18.71 -11.76 18.50
C VAL A 65 20.22 -11.84 18.60
N SER A 66 20.94 -12.09 17.48
CA SER A 66 22.40 -12.21 17.46
C SER A 66 23.15 -10.95 17.89
N VAL A 67 22.49 -9.79 17.86
CA VAL A 67 23.03 -8.50 18.31
C VAL A 67 22.30 -7.94 19.53
N GLY A 68 21.57 -8.79 20.25
CA GLY A 68 20.89 -8.47 21.50
C GLY A 68 19.50 -7.84 21.33
N GLY A 69 18.95 -7.82 20.12
CA GLY A 69 17.63 -7.29 19.86
C GLY A 69 16.50 -8.20 20.35
N ASP A 70 15.43 -7.60 20.89
CA ASP A 70 14.20 -8.30 21.28
C ASP A 70 13.23 -8.33 20.10
N VAL A 71 12.61 -9.49 19.86
CA VAL A 71 11.67 -9.71 18.77
C VAL A 71 10.27 -9.96 19.30
N ILE A 72 9.29 -9.27 18.74
CA ILE A 72 7.87 -9.48 18.95
C ILE A 72 7.27 -9.99 17.64
N LEU A 73 6.86 -11.26 17.62
CA LEU A 73 6.23 -11.90 16.46
C LEU A 73 4.72 -11.61 16.46
N ALA A 74 4.26 -10.82 15.50
CA ALA A 74 2.84 -10.51 15.31
C ALA A 74 2.10 -11.53 14.42
N GLY A 75 2.84 -12.48 13.80
CA GLY A 75 2.23 -13.49 12.93
C GLY A 75 1.73 -12.93 11.60
N VAL A 76 0.66 -13.54 11.07
CA VAL A 76 0.05 -13.09 9.82
C VAL A 76 -0.89 -11.92 10.11
N ILE A 77 -0.50 -10.73 9.62
CA ILE A 77 -1.25 -9.48 9.87
C ILE A 77 -0.96 -8.47 8.75
N PRO A 78 -1.90 -7.55 8.43
CA PRO A 78 -1.70 -6.48 7.45
C PRO A 78 -0.43 -5.65 7.67
N THR A 79 0.20 -5.22 6.57
CA THR A 79 1.36 -4.31 6.61
C THR A 79 1.12 -3.07 7.49
N PRO A 80 0.00 -2.32 7.34
CA PRO A 80 -0.27 -1.16 8.19
C PRO A 80 -0.43 -1.51 9.68
N ALA A 81 -0.84 -2.73 10.00
CA ALA A 81 -0.95 -3.17 11.38
C ALA A 81 0.42 -3.25 12.07
N VAL A 82 1.47 -3.66 11.35
CA VAL A 82 2.83 -3.70 11.92
C VAL A 82 3.32 -2.29 12.28
N ALA A 83 3.05 -1.29 11.43
CA ALA A 83 3.37 0.11 11.71
C ALA A 83 2.63 0.63 12.96
N VAL A 84 1.34 0.29 13.11
CA VAL A 84 0.55 0.62 14.31
C VAL A 84 1.11 -0.07 15.56
N ILE A 85 1.32 -1.39 15.50
CA ILE A 85 1.78 -2.18 16.64
C ILE A 85 3.17 -1.72 17.11
N ALA A 86 4.08 -1.39 16.18
CA ALA A 86 5.39 -0.87 16.53
C ALA A 86 5.27 0.43 17.36
N ARG A 87 4.42 1.35 16.94
CA ARG A 87 4.15 2.60 17.68
C ARG A 87 3.50 2.35 19.04
N GLU A 88 2.44 1.56 19.08
CA GLU A 88 1.67 1.30 20.30
C GLU A 88 2.49 0.56 21.38
N LEU A 89 3.43 -0.30 20.96
CA LEU A 89 4.32 -1.02 21.88
C LEU A 89 5.63 -0.28 22.17
N GLY A 90 5.86 0.89 21.58
CA GLY A 90 7.10 1.64 21.70
C GLY A 90 8.30 0.80 21.25
N ALA A 91 8.15 0.10 20.11
CA ALA A 91 9.25 -0.63 19.47
C ALA A 91 10.14 0.33 18.68
N ASP A 92 11.41 -0.01 18.50
CA ASP A 92 12.37 0.78 17.71
C ASP A 92 12.10 0.64 16.23
N ALA A 93 11.51 -0.51 15.80
CA ALA A 93 11.13 -0.75 14.42
C ALA A 93 10.01 -1.78 14.27
N GLY A 94 9.35 -1.72 13.11
CA GLY A 94 8.51 -2.78 12.57
C GLY A 94 9.13 -3.37 11.31
N ILE A 95 9.05 -4.69 11.15
CA ILE A 95 9.47 -5.39 9.93
C ILE A 95 8.27 -6.16 9.37
N VAL A 96 8.04 -6.01 8.07
CA VAL A 96 7.01 -6.74 7.34
C VAL A 96 7.64 -7.65 6.32
N ILE A 97 7.23 -8.93 6.34
CA ILE A 97 7.64 -9.93 5.35
C ILE A 97 6.49 -10.10 4.35
N SER A 98 6.57 -9.38 3.24
CA SER A 98 5.58 -9.40 2.16
C SER A 98 6.13 -8.81 0.86
N ALA A 99 5.59 -9.28 -0.26
CA ALA A 99 5.77 -8.65 -1.58
C ALA A 99 4.44 -8.08 -2.11
N SER A 100 3.51 -7.67 -1.21
CA SER A 100 2.24 -7.04 -1.53
C SER A 100 1.44 -7.85 -2.59
N HIS A 101 1.19 -7.26 -3.74
CA HIS A 101 0.38 -7.84 -4.83
C HIS A 101 1.12 -8.83 -5.75
N ASN A 102 2.42 -9.09 -5.53
CA ASN A 102 3.18 -10.03 -6.35
C ASN A 102 2.74 -11.49 -6.15
N PRO A 103 2.97 -12.39 -7.12
CA PRO A 103 2.78 -13.82 -6.94
C PRO A 103 3.62 -14.40 -5.79
N TYR A 104 3.23 -15.59 -5.29
CA TYR A 104 3.80 -16.20 -4.08
C TYR A 104 5.31 -16.49 -4.14
N GLN A 105 5.88 -16.64 -5.34
CA GLN A 105 7.31 -16.89 -5.55
C GLN A 105 8.18 -15.71 -5.08
N PHE A 106 7.63 -14.50 -5.16
CA PHE A 106 8.27 -13.30 -4.65
C PHE A 106 7.99 -13.14 -3.17
N ASN A 107 8.94 -12.54 -2.45
CA ASN A 107 8.71 -12.00 -1.12
C ASN A 107 9.51 -10.71 -0.95
N GLY A 108 9.35 -10.04 0.18
CA GLY A 108 10.03 -8.80 0.49
C GLY A 108 10.21 -8.63 1.99
N ILE A 109 11.15 -7.78 2.36
CA ILE A 109 11.38 -7.35 3.74
C ILE A 109 11.35 -5.84 3.75
N LYS A 110 10.35 -5.28 4.43
CA LYS A 110 10.11 -3.85 4.56
C LYS A 110 10.35 -3.43 6.00
N PHE A 111 10.99 -2.28 6.19
CA PHE A 111 11.23 -1.72 7.51
C PHE A 111 10.40 -0.47 7.76
N PHE A 112 9.88 -0.37 8.97
CA PHE A 112 9.25 0.83 9.51
C PHE A 112 10.05 1.28 10.73
N SER A 113 10.21 2.58 10.91
CA SER A 113 10.77 3.16 12.15
C SER A 113 9.80 2.96 13.33
N GLY A 114 10.26 3.23 14.53
CA GLY A 114 9.41 3.22 15.73
C GLY A 114 8.20 4.16 15.65
N ASP A 115 8.30 5.20 14.84
CA ASP A 115 7.18 6.12 14.55
C ASP A 115 6.20 5.58 13.51
N GLY A 116 6.45 4.39 12.97
CA GLY A 116 5.58 3.72 12.00
C GLY A 116 5.73 4.22 10.55
N TYR A 117 6.72 5.03 10.24
CA TYR A 117 7.03 5.44 8.86
C TYR A 117 8.04 4.50 8.22
N LYS A 118 8.03 4.40 6.89
CA LYS A 118 9.11 3.72 6.15
C LYS A 118 10.46 4.38 6.49
N LEU A 119 11.52 3.57 6.51
CA LEU A 119 12.86 4.10 6.76
C LEU A 119 13.26 5.11 5.68
N SER A 120 14.08 6.09 6.07
CA SER A 120 14.71 7.02 5.12
C SER A 120 15.78 6.31 4.28
N ASP A 121 16.06 6.86 3.08
CA ASP A 121 17.14 6.37 2.21
C ASP A 121 18.48 6.28 2.92
N ASP A 122 18.78 7.23 3.81
CA ASP A 122 20.05 7.26 4.53
C ASP A 122 20.19 6.07 5.48
N VAL A 123 19.10 5.69 6.18
CA VAL A 123 19.10 4.52 7.07
C VAL A 123 19.16 3.23 6.26
N GLU A 124 18.38 3.12 5.18
CA GLU A 124 18.41 1.96 4.28
C GLU A 124 19.81 1.77 3.65
N ASN A 125 20.41 2.86 3.13
CA ASN A 125 21.77 2.83 2.59
C ASN A 125 22.81 2.46 3.65
N HIS A 126 22.62 2.89 4.89
CA HIS A 126 23.52 2.55 6.00
C HIS A 126 23.44 1.04 6.30
N ILE A 127 22.23 0.45 6.41
CA ILE A 127 22.04 -0.99 6.57
C ILE A 127 22.70 -1.74 5.39
N GLU A 128 22.42 -1.31 4.16
CA GLU A 128 22.98 -1.90 2.95
C GLU A 128 24.52 -1.90 2.96
N SER A 129 25.16 -0.81 3.46
CA SER A 129 26.60 -0.72 3.54
C SER A 129 27.22 -1.80 4.42
N PHE A 130 26.57 -2.15 5.54
CA PHE A 130 27.03 -3.25 6.40
C PHE A 130 27.02 -4.59 5.68
N ILE A 131 25.97 -4.85 4.88
CA ILE A 131 25.81 -6.10 4.12
C ILE A 131 26.85 -6.18 2.99
N LEU A 132 26.95 -5.14 2.16
CA LEU A 132 27.79 -5.16 0.96
C LEU A 132 29.29 -5.10 1.28
N GLU A 133 29.67 -4.34 2.30
CA GLU A 133 31.05 -4.19 2.75
C GLU A 133 31.46 -5.30 3.73
N LYS A 134 30.54 -6.21 4.09
CA LYS A 134 30.75 -7.30 5.05
C LYS A 134 31.31 -6.80 6.37
N LYS A 135 30.72 -5.70 6.89
CA LYS A 135 31.15 -5.13 8.17
C LYS A 135 30.93 -6.11 9.32
N GLU A 136 31.86 -6.10 10.26
CA GLU A 136 31.72 -6.89 11.48
C GLU A 136 30.92 -6.10 12.52
N VAL A 137 29.98 -6.78 13.17
CA VAL A 137 29.22 -6.29 14.32
C VAL A 137 29.41 -7.29 15.44
N GLU A 138 29.69 -6.83 16.64
CA GLU A 138 29.86 -7.68 17.79
C GLU A 138 28.58 -8.47 18.08
N SER A 139 28.72 -9.75 18.44
CA SER A 139 27.59 -10.62 18.72
C SER A 139 27.28 -10.62 20.21
N HIS A 140 26.04 -10.25 20.55
CA HIS A 140 25.52 -10.24 21.92
C HIS A 140 24.17 -10.98 21.97
N PRO A 141 24.14 -12.32 21.89
CA PRO A 141 22.90 -13.09 21.71
C PRO A 141 22.10 -13.17 23.02
N THR A 142 21.70 -11.99 23.55
CA THR A 142 20.92 -11.86 24.80
C THR A 142 19.48 -11.47 24.56
N GLY A 143 19.11 -11.25 23.27
CA GLY A 143 17.75 -10.87 22.90
C GLY A 143 16.71 -11.96 23.16
N THR A 144 15.48 -11.55 23.32
CA THR A 144 14.33 -12.43 23.57
C THR A 144 13.40 -12.49 22.38
N VAL A 145 12.62 -13.56 22.29
CA VAL A 145 11.57 -13.71 21.27
C VAL A 145 10.24 -13.93 21.97
N THR A 146 9.28 -13.08 21.68
CA THR A 146 7.93 -13.13 22.24
C THR A 146 6.91 -13.21 21.11
N VAL A 147 5.93 -14.09 21.24
CA VAL A 147 4.75 -14.12 20.34
C VAL A 147 3.70 -13.18 20.90
N LEU A 148 3.24 -12.25 20.09
CA LEU A 148 2.20 -11.31 20.49
C LEU A 148 0.83 -11.99 20.43
N GLU A 149 0.17 -12.05 21.57
CA GLU A 149 -1.21 -12.52 21.61
C GLU A 149 -2.16 -11.42 21.15
N HIS A 150 -3.07 -11.75 20.26
CA HIS A 150 -4.11 -10.85 19.75
C HIS A 150 -3.60 -9.53 19.13
N PRO A 151 -2.64 -9.56 18.20
CA PRO A 151 -2.14 -8.35 17.53
C PRO A 151 -3.24 -7.60 16.79
N GLU A 152 -4.27 -8.31 16.31
CA GLU A 152 -5.45 -7.73 15.64
C GLU A 152 -6.20 -6.73 16.54
N LYS A 153 -6.24 -6.95 17.85
CA LYS A 153 -6.93 -6.05 18.77
C LYS A 153 -6.25 -4.70 18.90
N ILE A 154 -4.90 -4.68 18.87
CA ILE A 154 -4.14 -3.43 18.93
C ILE A 154 -4.41 -2.64 17.64
N TYR A 155 -4.29 -3.29 16.49
CA TYR A 155 -4.50 -2.66 15.21
C TYR A 155 -5.94 -2.16 15.03
N LEU A 156 -6.93 -3.03 15.23
CA LEU A 156 -8.34 -2.65 15.11
C LEU A 156 -8.72 -1.57 16.11
N GLY A 157 -8.27 -1.67 17.36
CA GLY A 157 -8.52 -0.64 18.38
C GLY A 157 -7.97 0.73 17.97
N HIS A 158 -6.85 0.75 17.22
CA HIS A 158 -6.28 1.99 16.72
C HIS A 158 -7.09 2.59 15.55
N ILE A 159 -7.42 1.79 14.52
CA ILE A 159 -8.09 2.32 13.32
C ILE A 159 -9.58 2.62 13.53
N THR A 160 -10.21 2.01 14.55
CA THR A 160 -11.66 2.18 14.81
C THR A 160 -11.99 3.25 15.82
N LYS A 161 -11.01 3.80 16.52
CA LYS A 161 -11.22 4.72 17.65
C LYS A 161 -12.11 5.94 17.35
N ASP A 162 -12.13 6.39 16.10
CA ASP A 162 -12.84 7.59 15.66
C ASP A 162 -14.06 7.27 14.78
N PHE A 163 -14.45 5.99 14.66
CA PHE A 163 -15.50 5.55 13.73
C PHE A 163 -16.60 4.74 14.46
N ASP A 164 -17.83 4.95 14.00
CA ASP A 164 -18.93 4.04 14.31
C ASP A 164 -18.83 2.80 13.39
N CYS A 165 -18.52 1.66 13.98
CA CYS A 165 -18.33 0.40 13.27
C CYS A 165 -19.62 -0.45 13.19
N ASP A 166 -20.80 0.17 13.18
CA ASP A 166 -22.07 -0.51 12.93
C ASP A 166 -22.32 -0.63 11.42
N PHE A 167 -22.23 -1.84 10.91
CA PHE A 167 -22.50 -2.22 9.51
C PHE A 167 -23.79 -3.00 9.35
N SER A 168 -24.70 -2.94 10.34
CA SER A 168 -25.96 -3.66 10.31
C SER A 168 -26.81 -3.31 9.10
N GLY A 169 -27.32 -4.33 8.42
CA GLY A 169 -28.12 -4.18 7.21
C GLY A 169 -27.32 -4.08 5.92
N LEU A 170 -25.97 -4.08 5.99
CA LEU A 170 -25.10 -4.09 4.83
C LEU A 170 -24.72 -5.53 4.46
N LYS A 171 -24.95 -5.92 3.22
CA LYS A 171 -24.45 -7.16 2.64
C LYS A 171 -23.22 -6.87 1.79
N MET A 172 -22.09 -7.52 2.08
CA MET A 172 -20.84 -7.29 1.39
C MET A 172 -20.15 -8.56 0.92
N VAL A 173 -19.37 -8.44 -0.16
CA VAL A 173 -18.42 -9.47 -0.59
C VAL A 173 -17.01 -8.96 -0.28
N LEU A 174 -16.24 -9.75 0.46
CA LEU A 174 -14.84 -9.45 0.77
C LEU A 174 -13.91 -10.37 -0.01
N ASP A 175 -13.00 -9.78 -0.78
CA ASP A 175 -11.86 -10.47 -1.37
C ASP A 175 -10.59 -10.17 -0.58
N CYS A 176 -10.11 -11.17 0.16
CA CYS A 176 -8.93 -11.04 1.01
C CYS A 176 -7.63 -11.45 0.28
N ALA A 177 -7.63 -11.63 -1.03
CA ALA A 177 -6.46 -12.01 -1.84
C ALA A 177 -5.72 -13.26 -1.35
N HIS A 178 -6.32 -14.12 -0.53
CA HIS A 178 -5.64 -15.14 0.27
C HIS A 178 -4.44 -14.58 1.07
N GLY A 179 -4.47 -13.28 1.39
CA GLY A 179 -3.40 -12.50 2.00
C GLY A 179 -3.60 -12.25 3.50
N ALA A 180 -2.92 -11.26 4.02
CA ALA A 180 -2.84 -10.94 5.44
C ALA A 180 -4.17 -10.54 6.10
N SER A 181 -5.14 -10.08 5.30
CA SER A 181 -6.49 -9.74 5.77
C SER A 181 -7.45 -10.92 5.89
N TYR A 182 -7.05 -12.15 5.51
CA TYR A 182 -7.92 -13.30 5.32
C TYR A 182 -8.80 -13.67 6.52
N SER A 183 -8.34 -13.45 7.73
CA SER A 183 -9.05 -13.71 8.97
C SER A 183 -9.60 -12.44 9.61
N ILE A 184 -8.78 -11.39 9.68
CA ILE A 184 -9.09 -10.16 10.40
C ILE A 184 -10.24 -9.37 9.76
N ALA A 185 -10.27 -9.26 8.41
CA ALA A 185 -11.28 -8.45 7.74
C ALA A 185 -12.70 -9.07 7.82
N PRO A 186 -12.90 -10.38 7.52
CA PRO A 186 -14.23 -10.99 7.68
C PRO A 186 -14.74 -10.93 9.10
N GLU A 187 -13.89 -11.21 10.10
CA GLU A 187 -14.29 -11.17 11.51
C GLU A 187 -14.68 -9.74 11.95
N PHE A 188 -13.94 -8.74 11.53
CA PHE A 188 -14.21 -7.35 11.85
C PHE A 188 -15.58 -6.90 11.33
N PHE A 189 -15.89 -7.13 10.05
CA PHE A 189 -17.16 -6.69 9.47
C PHE A 189 -18.36 -7.50 9.95
N VAL A 190 -18.18 -8.80 10.20
CA VAL A 190 -19.25 -9.64 10.82
C VAL A 190 -19.55 -9.17 12.24
N ASN A 191 -18.53 -8.87 13.04
CA ASN A 191 -18.70 -8.36 14.41
C ASN A 191 -19.37 -6.98 14.41
N GLY A 192 -19.19 -6.18 13.36
CA GLY A 192 -19.91 -4.93 13.13
C GLY A 192 -21.34 -5.09 12.58
N GLY A 193 -21.83 -6.32 12.42
CA GLY A 193 -23.22 -6.61 12.04
C GLY A 193 -23.48 -6.75 10.52
N ALA A 194 -22.44 -6.74 9.68
CA ALA A 194 -22.60 -6.97 8.24
C ALA A 194 -22.90 -8.44 7.89
N GLU A 195 -23.68 -8.67 6.83
CA GLU A 195 -23.76 -9.97 6.15
C GLU A 195 -22.56 -10.08 5.20
N VAL A 196 -21.62 -10.98 5.49
CA VAL A 196 -20.35 -11.06 4.76
C VAL A 196 -20.23 -12.36 3.98
N VAL A 197 -20.05 -12.24 2.67
CA VAL A 197 -19.60 -13.33 1.79
C VAL A 197 -18.12 -13.15 1.54
N THR A 198 -17.31 -14.19 1.73
CA THR A 198 -15.85 -14.10 1.56
C THR A 198 -15.36 -14.89 0.36
N ILE A 199 -14.47 -14.28 -0.40
CA ILE A 199 -13.64 -14.92 -1.42
C ILE A 199 -12.18 -14.66 -1.08
N GLY A 200 -11.24 -15.45 -1.63
CA GLY A 200 -9.82 -15.23 -1.37
C GLY A 200 -9.43 -15.31 0.12
N ASN A 201 -10.11 -16.11 0.96
CA ASN A 201 -9.86 -16.18 2.41
C ASN A 201 -9.36 -17.54 2.92
N LYS A 202 -8.85 -18.40 2.02
CA LYS A 202 -8.29 -19.72 2.37
C LYS A 202 -6.85 -19.85 1.89
N PRO A 203 -5.90 -19.20 2.58
CA PRO A 203 -4.50 -19.24 2.17
C PRO A 203 -3.91 -20.65 2.29
N ASP A 204 -3.12 -21.06 1.30
CA ASP A 204 -2.35 -22.31 1.29
C ASP A 204 -0.83 -22.09 1.18
N GLY A 205 -0.41 -20.82 1.27
CA GLY A 205 0.98 -20.38 1.14
C GLY A 205 1.44 -20.11 -0.29
N LYS A 206 0.65 -20.48 -1.30
CA LYS A 206 0.99 -20.33 -2.72
C LYS A 206 -0.08 -19.62 -3.55
N ASN A 207 -1.27 -19.49 -3.01
CA ASN A 207 -2.42 -18.91 -3.71
C ASN A 207 -2.65 -17.43 -3.45
N ILE A 208 -1.79 -16.75 -2.71
CA ILE A 208 -1.87 -15.31 -2.47
C ILE A 208 -1.89 -14.53 -3.80
N ASN A 209 -2.86 -13.62 -3.98
CA ASN A 209 -3.10 -12.83 -5.20
C ASN A 209 -3.39 -13.68 -6.47
N ALA A 210 -3.61 -14.98 -6.36
CA ALA A 210 -3.80 -15.84 -7.52
C ALA A 210 -5.26 -15.77 -8.04
N GLY A 211 -5.50 -14.90 -9.02
CA GLY A 211 -6.82 -14.69 -9.61
C GLY A 211 -7.83 -14.03 -8.66
N CYS A 212 -7.37 -13.29 -7.68
CA CYS A 212 -8.18 -12.61 -6.68
C CYS A 212 -7.48 -11.34 -6.18
N GLY A 213 -8.14 -10.60 -5.31
CA GLY A 213 -7.62 -9.38 -4.68
C GLY A 213 -7.62 -8.15 -5.61
N SER A 214 -6.99 -7.08 -5.16
CA SER A 214 -7.03 -5.76 -5.81
C SER A 214 -6.47 -5.71 -7.23
N THR A 215 -5.71 -6.71 -7.66
CA THR A 215 -5.16 -6.80 -9.02
C THR A 215 -5.99 -7.66 -9.97
N CYS A 216 -7.04 -8.34 -9.49
CA CYS A 216 -7.90 -9.21 -10.28
C CYS A 216 -9.35 -9.13 -9.77
N LEU A 217 -10.05 -8.05 -10.09
CA LEU A 217 -11.37 -7.73 -9.55
C LEU A 217 -12.54 -8.46 -10.20
N ASN A 218 -12.33 -9.11 -11.35
CA ASN A 218 -13.44 -9.74 -12.10
C ASN A 218 -14.25 -10.71 -11.25
N VAL A 219 -13.58 -11.52 -10.42
CA VAL A 219 -14.25 -12.49 -9.54
C VAL A 219 -15.10 -11.78 -8.48
N LEU A 220 -14.59 -10.67 -7.95
CA LEU A 220 -15.33 -9.85 -6.99
C LEU A 220 -16.54 -9.17 -7.65
N CYS A 221 -16.36 -8.58 -8.84
CA CYS A 221 -17.45 -7.95 -9.61
C CYS A 221 -18.60 -8.94 -9.86
N ASP A 222 -18.25 -10.14 -10.35
CA ASP A 222 -19.24 -11.20 -10.59
C ASP A 222 -19.93 -11.67 -9.30
N ALA A 223 -19.15 -11.77 -8.20
CA ALA A 223 -19.68 -12.20 -6.91
C ALA A 223 -20.65 -11.18 -6.32
N VAL A 224 -20.35 -9.87 -6.38
CA VAL A 224 -21.24 -8.81 -5.90
C VAL A 224 -22.61 -8.90 -6.59
N VAL A 225 -22.61 -8.98 -7.91
CA VAL A 225 -23.86 -9.08 -8.70
C VAL A 225 -24.60 -10.36 -8.39
N LYS A 226 -23.92 -11.51 -8.35
CA LYS A 226 -24.50 -12.82 -8.08
C LYS A 226 -25.14 -12.91 -6.70
N GLU A 227 -24.44 -12.42 -5.69
CA GLU A 227 -24.89 -12.45 -4.29
C GLU A 227 -25.88 -11.33 -3.99
N GLN A 228 -26.14 -10.43 -4.93
CA GLN A 228 -26.94 -9.20 -4.73
C GLN A 228 -26.44 -8.42 -3.51
N ALA A 229 -25.13 -8.25 -3.41
CA ALA A 229 -24.51 -7.53 -2.33
C ALA A 229 -24.56 -6.02 -2.59
N ASP A 230 -24.60 -5.24 -1.52
CA ASP A 230 -24.59 -3.76 -1.59
C ASP A 230 -23.21 -3.24 -2.02
N ILE A 231 -22.15 -4.04 -1.76
CA ILE A 231 -20.77 -3.63 -2.00
C ILE A 231 -19.82 -4.82 -2.04
N GLY A 232 -18.75 -4.69 -2.81
CA GLY A 232 -17.56 -5.54 -2.76
C GLY A 232 -16.33 -4.77 -2.30
N ILE A 233 -15.48 -5.41 -1.52
CA ILE A 233 -14.19 -4.85 -1.07
C ILE A 233 -13.09 -5.83 -1.37
N ALA A 234 -12.04 -5.39 -2.07
CA ALA A 234 -10.85 -6.17 -2.36
C ALA A 234 -9.62 -5.56 -1.69
N PHE A 235 -8.86 -6.41 -1.02
CA PHE A 235 -7.52 -6.10 -0.52
C PHE A 235 -6.45 -6.72 -1.45
N ASP A 236 -5.20 -6.31 -1.30
CA ASP A 236 -4.07 -7.05 -1.84
C ASP A 236 -3.43 -7.96 -0.78
N GLY A 237 -2.34 -8.63 -1.15
CA GLY A 237 -1.75 -9.67 -0.31
C GLY A 237 -1.32 -9.23 1.09
N ASP A 238 -0.90 -7.98 1.30
CA ASP A 238 -0.55 -7.43 2.61
C ASP A 238 -1.52 -6.35 3.11
N ALA A 239 -2.64 -6.18 2.39
CA ALA A 239 -3.77 -5.34 2.76
C ALA A 239 -3.42 -3.86 3.02
N ASP A 240 -2.40 -3.34 2.32
CA ASP A 240 -2.10 -1.92 2.30
C ASP A 240 -2.93 -1.17 1.24
N ARG A 241 -3.69 -1.91 0.40
CA ARG A 241 -4.61 -1.42 -0.64
C ARG A 241 -6.04 -1.84 -0.39
N CYS A 242 -6.97 -0.98 -0.80
CA CYS A 242 -8.39 -1.25 -0.86
C CYS A 242 -8.96 -0.77 -2.18
N LEU A 243 -9.66 -1.65 -2.90
CA LEU A 243 -10.52 -1.29 -4.02
C LEU A 243 -11.94 -1.73 -3.71
N VAL A 244 -12.90 -0.98 -4.24
CA VAL A 244 -14.31 -1.21 -3.98
C VAL A 244 -15.01 -1.58 -5.29
N VAL A 245 -16.07 -2.37 -5.19
CA VAL A 245 -16.98 -2.70 -6.28
C VAL A 245 -18.39 -2.30 -5.82
N ASP A 246 -19.08 -1.52 -6.62
CA ASP A 246 -20.45 -1.10 -6.31
C ASP A 246 -21.49 -2.22 -6.53
N GLU A 247 -22.73 -1.97 -6.16
CA GLU A 247 -23.84 -2.94 -6.24
C GLU A 247 -24.19 -3.38 -7.68
N LYS A 248 -23.62 -2.71 -8.69
CA LYS A 248 -23.77 -3.07 -10.11
C LYS A 248 -22.60 -3.89 -10.64
N GLY A 249 -21.57 -4.12 -9.81
CA GLY A 249 -20.36 -4.82 -10.22
C GLY A 249 -19.32 -3.89 -10.87
N GLU A 250 -19.49 -2.57 -10.78
CA GLU A 250 -18.54 -1.60 -11.36
C GLU A 250 -17.46 -1.21 -10.34
N ILE A 251 -16.24 -0.98 -10.84
CA ILE A 251 -15.08 -0.71 -10.00
C ILE A 251 -15.09 0.75 -9.51
N VAL A 252 -14.92 0.91 -8.20
CA VAL A 252 -14.60 2.17 -7.53
C VAL A 252 -13.12 2.10 -7.14
N ASP A 253 -12.27 2.64 -8.00
CA ASP A 253 -10.82 2.57 -7.84
C ASP A 253 -10.29 3.59 -6.80
N GLY A 254 -8.96 3.58 -6.58
CA GLY A 254 -8.32 4.47 -5.61
C GLY A 254 -8.52 5.95 -5.91
N ASP A 255 -8.62 6.34 -7.18
CA ASP A 255 -8.88 7.74 -7.55
C ASP A 255 -10.29 8.17 -7.14
N LYS A 256 -11.31 7.32 -7.36
CA LYS A 256 -12.68 7.58 -6.89
C LYS A 256 -12.77 7.60 -5.37
N LEU A 257 -12.05 6.70 -4.68
CA LEU A 257 -11.97 6.72 -3.21
C LEU A 257 -11.34 8.01 -2.70
N LEU A 258 -10.21 8.43 -3.28
CA LEU A 258 -9.54 9.70 -2.93
C LEU A 258 -10.43 10.92 -3.17
N HIS A 259 -11.19 10.94 -4.28
CA HIS A 259 -12.18 11.98 -4.54
C HIS A 259 -13.23 12.04 -3.43
N LEU A 260 -13.89 10.93 -3.14
CA LEU A 260 -15.01 10.89 -2.19
C LEU A 260 -14.55 11.24 -0.77
N ILE A 261 -13.43 10.66 -0.34
CA ILE A 261 -12.83 10.92 0.98
C ILE A 261 -12.37 12.38 1.06
N GLY A 262 -11.69 12.90 0.03
CA GLY A 262 -11.20 14.28 0.00
C GLY A 262 -12.33 15.30 0.09
N VAL A 263 -13.40 15.11 -0.68
CA VAL A 263 -14.58 15.98 -0.63
C VAL A 263 -15.27 15.94 0.72
N LYS A 264 -15.40 14.76 1.33
CA LYS A 264 -15.94 14.61 2.69
C LYS A 264 -15.07 15.33 3.72
N MET A 265 -13.77 15.06 3.73
CA MET A 265 -12.82 15.70 4.66
C MET A 265 -12.83 17.22 4.52
N LYS A 266 -12.95 17.75 3.30
CA LYS A 266 -13.08 19.19 3.08
C LYS A 266 -14.38 19.76 3.67
N LYS A 267 -15.52 19.12 3.41
CA LYS A 267 -16.81 19.55 3.98
C LYS A 267 -16.79 19.59 5.51
N GLU A 268 -16.02 18.71 6.12
CA GLU A 268 -15.83 18.63 7.57
C GLU A 268 -14.70 19.56 8.10
N GLY A 269 -14.04 20.31 7.21
CA GLY A 269 -12.91 21.18 7.57
C GLY A 269 -11.65 20.45 8.01
N ARG A 270 -11.52 19.16 7.65
CA ARG A 270 -10.40 18.27 8.03
C ARG A 270 -9.34 18.11 6.93
N LEU A 271 -9.66 18.41 5.66
CA LEU A 271 -8.68 18.31 4.56
C LEU A 271 -7.67 19.44 4.66
N LYS A 272 -6.43 19.12 5.05
CA LYS A 272 -5.37 20.14 5.19
C LYS A 272 -5.04 20.79 3.85
N LYS A 273 -5.06 22.13 3.83
CA LYS A 273 -4.80 22.97 2.65
C LYS A 273 -5.72 22.68 1.45
N ASP A 274 -6.88 22.05 1.68
CA ASP A 274 -7.80 21.59 0.65
C ASP A 274 -7.14 20.79 -0.47
N THR A 275 -6.17 19.94 -0.12
CA THR A 275 -5.27 19.28 -1.08
C THR A 275 -5.21 17.78 -0.88
N VAL A 276 -5.29 17.04 -2.00
CA VAL A 276 -5.07 15.59 -2.10
C VAL A 276 -3.77 15.35 -2.87
N VAL A 277 -2.86 14.54 -2.31
CA VAL A 277 -1.59 14.19 -2.95
C VAL A 277 -1.74 12.88 -3.70
N VAL A 278 -1.40 12.88 -5.00
CA VAL A 278 -1.57 11.72 -5.88
C VAL A 278 -0.34 11.52 -6.77
N THR A 279 -0.30 10.43 -7.53
CA THR A 279 0.78 10.24 -8.49
C THR A 279 0.41 10.79 -9.87
N VAL A 280 1.40 10.94 -10.75
CA VAL A 280 1.16 11.30 -12.16
C VAL A 280 0.32 10.26 -12.92
N MET A 281 0.06 9.09 -12.34
CA MET A 281 -0.79 8.04 -12.95
C MET A 281 -2.27 8.20 -12.62
N SER A 282 -2.64 9.01 -11.63
CA SER A 282 -4.05 9.26 -11.29
C SER A 282 -4.80 9.84 -12.46
N ASN A 283 -6.03 9.39 -12.64
CA ASN A 283 -6.89 9.77 -13.77
C ASN A 283 -7.16 11.28 -13.77
N ILE A 284 -7.15 11.90 -14.96
CA ILE A 284 -7.47 13.33 -15.08
C ILE A 284 -8.87 13.67 -14.53
N GLY A 285 -9.78 12.69 -14.53
CA GLY A 285 -11.10 12.83 -13.93
C GLY A 285 -11.05 13.16 -12.44
N LEU A 286 -10.03 12.69 -11.73
CA LEU A 286 -9.82 13.05 -10.32
C LEU A 286 -9.50 14.54 -10.17
N ASP A 287 -8.61 15.08 -11.00
CA ASP A 287 -8.28 16.51 -10.98
C ASP A 287 -9.53 17.36 -11.22
N ILE A 288 -10.29 17.01 -12.26
CA ILE A 288 -11.52 17.73 -12.65
C ILE A 288 -12.59 17.64 -11.54
N ALA A 289 -12.75 16.47 -10.92
CA ALA A 289 -13.76 16.27 -9.88
C ALA A 289 -13.39 17.00 -8.57
N LEU A 290 -12.12 16.97 -8.18
CA LEU A 290 -11.63 17.69 -7.00
C LEU A 290 -11.66 19.20 -7.21
N GLU A 291 -11.30 19.71 -8.40
CA GLU A 291 -11.39 21.13 -8.72
C GLU A 291 -12.84 21.65 -8.62
N LYS A 292 -13.83 20.88 -9.10
CA LYS A 292 -15.26 21.23 -8.95
C LYS A 292 -15.72 21.30 -7.48
N ALA A 293 -14.99 20.62 -6.59
CA ALA A 293 -15.22 20.66 -5.14
C ALA A 293 -14.32 21.69 -4.43
N ASP A 294 -13.66 22.59 -5.17
CA ASP A 294 -12.66 23.55 -4.69
C ASP A 294 -11.50 22.89 -3.94
N CYS A 295 -11.16 21.65 -4.26
CA CYS A 295 -9.98 20.94 -3.79
C CYS A 295 -8.85 21.01 -4.82
N LYS A 296 -7.61 20.81 -4.37
CA LYS A 296 -6.42 20.79 -5.22
C LYS A 296 -5.82 19.40 -5.26
N THR A 297 -5.12 19.08 -6.36
CA THR A 297 -4.26 17.93 -6.46
C THR A 297 -2.80 18.35 -6.52
N ILE A 298 -1.93 17.59 -5.86
CA ILE A 298 -0.48 17.66 -6.05
C ILE A 298 -0.03 16.31 -6.61
N LYS A 299 0.73 16.34 -7.71
CA LYS A 299 1.19 15.13 -8.40
C LYS A 299 2.65 14.85 -8.12
N THR A 300 2.91 13.64 -7.67
CA THR A 300 4.26 13.12 -7.44
C THR A 300 4.67 12.11 -8.52
N ALA A 301 5.91 11.65 -8.48
CA ALA A 301 6.33 10.46 -9.21
C ALA A 301 5.54 9.24 -8.70
N VAL A 302 5.52 8.16 -9.50
CA VAL A 302 4.84 6.90 -9.15
C VAL A 302 5.57 6.20 -8.01
N GLY A 303 4.82 5.83 -6.99
CA GLY A 303 5.26 5.14 -5.79
C GLY A 303 4.74 5.83 -4.53
N ASP A 304 4.17 5.05 -3.65
CA ASP A 304 3.59 5.47 -2.38
C ASP A 304 4.57 6.27 -1.50
N ARG A 305 5.86 5.95 -1.59
CA ARG A 305 6.93 6.69 -0.90
C ARG A 305 6.93 8.17 -1.29
N TYR A 306 6.84 8.49 -2.59
CA TYR A 306 6.84 9.89 -3.05
C TYR A 306 5.58 10.63 -2.63
N VAL A 307 4.44 9.94 -2.59
CA VAL A 307 3.19 10.50 -2.07
C VAL A 307 3.36 10.85 -0.59
N LEU A 308 3.85 9.91 0.21
CA LEU A 308 4.07 10.11 1.65
C LEU A 308 5.07 11.23 1.93
N GLU A 309 6.21 11.26 1.24
CA GLU A 309 7.23 12.32 1.36
C GLU A 309 6.64 13.70 1.07
N GLU A 310 5.88 13.84 0.00
CA GLU A 310 5.20 15.10 -0.34
C GLU A 310 4.21 15.52 0.74
N MET A 311 3.42 14.55 1.26
CA MET A 311 2.47 14.80 2.35
C MET A 311 3.15 15.30 3.62
N LEU A 312 4.24 14.66 4.03
CA LEU A 312 4.98 15.03 5.24
C LEU A 312 5.68 16.38 5.10
N ASN A 313 6.38 16.60 3.98
CA ASN A 313 7.14 17.83 3.75
C ASN A 313 6.26 19.06 3.68
N ASN A 314 5.04 18.92 3.18
CA ASN A 314 4.14 20.04 2.96
C ASN A 314 2.92 20.03 3.89
N GLY A 315 2.82 19.07 4.82
CA GLY A 315 1.76 19.02 5.82
C GLY A 315 0.37 18.76 5.23
N TYR A 316 0.26 17.85 4.25
CA TYR A 316 -0.99 17.30 3.75
C TYR A 316 -1.37 16.05 4.55
N ASN A 317 -2.64 15.68 4.59
CA ASN A 317 -3.12 14.54 5.38
C ASN A 317 -3.92 13.49 4.60
N LEU A 318 -4.15 13.71 3.29
CA LEU A 318 -4.77 12.73 2.40
C LEU A 318 -3.93 12.61 1.13
N GLY A 319 -3.61 11.39 0.75
CA GLY A 319 -2.94 11.08 -0.51
C GLY A 319 -3.06 9.60 -0.85
N GLY A 320 -2.62 9.24 -2.06
CA GLY A 320 -2.65 7.84 -2.47
C GLY A 320 -2.48 7.63 -3.97
N GLU A 321 -2.83 6.43 -4.40
CA GLU A 321 -2.69 5.96 -5.77
C GLU A 321 -3.98 5.33 -6.29
N GLN A 322 -4.19 5.34 -7.60
CA GLN A 322 -5.30 4.66 -8.27
C GLN A 322 -5.39 3.16 -7.91
N SER A 323 -4.26 2.55 -7.57
CA SER A 323 -4.16 1.14 -7.13
C SER A 323 -4.89 0.82 -5.82
N GLY A 324 -5.44 1.84 -5.13
CA GLY A 324 -6.13 1.70 -3.85
C GLY A 324 -5.23 1.85 -2.62
N HIS A 325 -3.95 2.21 -2.79
CA HIS A 325 -3.08 2.59 -1.68
C HIS A 325 -3.43 4.01 -1.23
N VAL A 326 -4.23 4.12 -0.18
CA VAL A 326 -4.73 5.39 0.35
C VAL A 326 -4.11 5.67 1.72
N ILE A 327 -3.51 6.83 1.87
CA ILE A 327 -2.83 7.30 3.08
C ILE A 327 -3.69 8.36 3.76
N LEU A 328 -4.09 8.08 4.99
CA LEU A 328 -4.87 8.97 5.86
C LEU A 328 -4.01 9.30 7.09
N LEU A 329 -3.14 10.31 7.00
CA LEU A 329 -2.13 10.61 8.02
C LEU A 329 -2.72 11.01 9.40
N ASP A 330 -3.97 11.40 9.45
CA ASP A 330 -4.65 11.63 10.74
C ASP A 330 -4.92 10.33 11.50
N HIS A 331 -4.84 9.16 10.84
CA HIS A 331 -5.17 7.85 11.39
C HIS A 331 -4.02 6.85 11.30
N ASN A 332 -3.29 6.78 10.18
CA ASN A 332 -2.16 5.86 10.03
C ASN A 332 -1.02 6.49 9.19
N THR A 333 0.18 5.97 9.34
CA THR A 333 1.43 6.50 8.74
C THR A 333 1.75 5.94 7.35
N THR A 334 0.96 5.00 6.87
CA THR A 334 1.11 4.34 5.56
C THR A 334 -0.26 4.07 4.96
N GLY A 335 -0.32 3.59 3.72
CA GLY A 335 -1.55 3.09 3.12
C GLY A 335 -2.15 1.95 3.95
N ASP A 336 -3.46 1.97 4.11
CA ASP A 336 -4.18 1.05 4.96
C ASP A 336 -5.51 0.66 4.32
N GLY A 337 -5.59 -0.57 3.81
CA GLY A 337 -6.76 -1.04 3.10
C GLY A 337 -7.98 -1.17 4.00
N MET A 338 -7.82 -1.67 5.24
CA MET A 338 -8.95 -1.82 6.16
C MET A 338 -9.45 -0.46 6.65
N LEU A 339 -8.56 0.48 6.95
CA LEU A 339 -8.94 1.86 7.30
C LEU A 339 -9.65 2.54 6.11
N THR A 340 -9.15 2.36 4.90
CA THR A 340 -9.77 2.91 3.68
C THR A 340 -11.19 2.36 3.50
N ALA A 341 -11.37 1.05 3.66
CA ALA A 341 -12.69 0.41 3.62
C ALA A 341 -13.62 0.98 4.71
N LEU A 342 -13.14 1.10 5.94
CA LEU A 342 -13.88 1.66 7.06
C LEU A 342 -14.34 3.10 6.80
N VAL A 343 -13.43 3.95 6.33
CA VAL A 343 -13.74 5.36 5.99
C VAL A 343 -14.77 5.44 4.86
N PHE A 344 -14.61 4.61 3.82
CA PHE A 344 -15.57 4.57 2.71
C PHE A 344 -16.96 4.09 3.15
N LEU A 345 -17.05 3.03 3.95
CA LEU A 345 -18.31 2.52 4.47
C LEU A 345 -19.00 3.52 5.40
N THR A 346 -18.24 4.22 6.24
CA THR A 346 -18.76 5.31 7.06
C THR A 346 -19.33 6.42 6.18
N LEU A 347 -18.61 6.82 5.11
CA LEU A 347 -19.08 7.81 4.15
C LEU A 347 -20.37 7.35 3.46
N LEU A 348 -20.43 6.09 3.01
CA LEU A 348 -21.59 5.50 2.35
C LEU A 348 -22.83 5.52 3.25
N LYS A 349 -22.67 5.11 4.52
CA LYS A 349 -23.75 5.10 5.53
C LYS A 349 -24.27 6.51 5.81
N GLU A 350 -23.38 7.48 6.00
CA GLU A 350 -23.76 8.87 6.32
C GLU A 350 -24.41 9.60 5.15
N ASP A 351 -23.95 9.32 3.93
CA ASP A 351 -24.49 9.96 2.72
C ASP A 351 -25.86 9.36 2.33
N GLY A 352 -26.05 8.06 2.52
CA GLY A 352 -27.29 7.33 2.26
C GLY A 352 -27.59 7.03 0.78
N ARG A 353 -26.70 7.42 -0.14
CA ARG A 353 -26.76 7.03 -1.56
C ARG A 353 -26.13 5.68 -1.80
N LEU A 354 -26.43 5.03 -2.93
CA LEU A 354 -25.79 3.82 -3.37
C LEU A 354 -24.30 4.06 -3.74
N ALA A 355 -23.49 3.04 -3.66
CA ALA A 355 -22.08 3.15 -4.01
C ALA A 355 -21.88 3.58 -5.47
N SER A 356 -22.73 3.09 -6.39
CA SER A 356 -22.71 3.53 -7.80
C SER A 356 -23.06 4.99 -8.00
N GLU A 357 -23.96 5.56 -7.20
CA GLU A 357 -24.30 6.97 -7.27
C GLU A 357 -23.16 7.87 -6.78
N LEU A 358 -22.47 7.43 -5.72
CA LEU A 358 -21.27 8.12 -5.23
C LEU A 358 -20.11 8.03 -6.22
N SER A 359 -19.85 6.83 -6.75
CA SER A 359 -18.84 6.59 -7.77
C SER A 359 -19.03 7.45 -9.01
N ALA A 360 -20.28 7.70 -9.42
CA ALA A 360 -20.62 8.52 -10.59
C ALA A 360 -20.31 10.02 -10.41
N LEU A 361 -19.97 10.49 -9.21
CA LEU A 361 -19.57 11.90 -8.98
C LEU A 361 -18.20 12.21 -9.59
N MET A 362 -17.41 11.18 -9.89
CA MET A 362 -16.15 11.29 -10.64
C MET A 362 -16.25 10.49 -11.94
N THR A 363 -16.07 11.14 -13.08
CA THR A 363 -15.95 10.48 -14.38
C THR A 363 -14.51 10.01 -14.59
N SER A 364 -14.29 8.72 -14.82
CA SER A 364 -12.99 8.19 -15.25
C SER A 364 -12.86 8.33 -16.77
N TYR A 365 -11.81 8.98 -17.22
CA TYR A 365 -11.50 9.12 -18.64
C TYR A 365 -10.75 7.89 -19.14
N PRO A 366 -11.02 7.42 -20.38
CA PRO A 366 -10.29 6.31 -20.98
C PRO A 366 -8.78 6.58 -21.03
N GLN A 367 -8.01 5.54 -20.72
CA GLN A 367 -6.54 5.58 -20.77
C GLN A 367 -6.01 4.52 -21.74
N VAL A 368 -5.07 4.91 -22.59
CA VAL A 368 -4.30 4.00 -23.45
C VAL A 368 -2.84 4.07 -23.05
N LEU A 369 -2.26 2.94 -22.68
CA LEU A 369 -0.85 2.81 -22.34
C LEU A 369 -0.11 1.99 -23.37
N VAL A 370 0.93 2.57 -23.98
CA VAL A 370 1.78 1.91 -25.00
C VAL A 370 3.23 1.95 -24.54
N ASN A 371 3.92 0.82 -24.67
CA ASN A 371 5.35 0.70 -24.40
C ASN A 371 6.16 0.84 -25.69
N ALA A 372 6.98 1.88 -25.79
CA ALA A 372 7.91 2.09 -26.89
C ALA A 372 9.32 1.60 -26.50
N LYS A 373 9.85 0.59 -27.18
CA LYS A 373 11.23 0.12 -26.98
C LYS A 373 12.22 1.18 -27.43
N VAL A 374 13.13 1.58 -26.56
CA VAL A 374 14.18 2.55 -26.82
C VAL A 374 15.46 2.15 -26.07
N SER A 375 16.63 2.50 -26.61
CA SER A 375 17.89 2.29 -25.89
C SER A 375 17.96 3.20 -24.65
N ASN A 376 18.70 2.77 -23.63
CA ASN A 376 18.75 3.49 -22.35
C ASN A 376 19.24 4.95 -22.47
N ASP A 377 20.17 5.21 -23.37
CA ASP A 377 20.71 6.54 -23.68
C ASP A 377 19.67 7.47 -24.34
N LYS A 378 18.66 6.91 -25.01
CA LYS A 378 17.61 7.66 -25.73
C LYS A 378 16.30 7.80 -24.95
N LYS A 379 16.20 7.24 -23.74
CA LYS A 379 14.95 7.29 -22.95
C LYS A 379 14.42 8.70 -22.69
N LYS A 380 15.29 9.71 -22.70
CA LYS A 380 14.91 11.12 -22.51
C LYS A 380 14.89 11.95 -23.79
N ALA A 381 15.18 11.34 -24.95
CA ALA A 381 15.27 12.04 -26.21
C ALA A 381 13.95 12.74 -26.60
N TYR A 382 12.81 12.16 -26.21
CA TYR A 382 11.50 12.76 -26.48
C TYR A 382 11.34 14.17 -25.92
N LEU A 383 12.08 14.56 -24.87
CA LEU A 383 11.99 15.89 -24.26
C LEU A 383 12.48 17.02 -25.19
N SER A 384 13.41 16.70 -26.10
CA SER A 384 14.02 17.66 -27.02
C SER A 384 13.71 17.38 -28.50
N ASP A 385 12.98 16.30 -28.80
CA ASP A 385 12.59 15.97 -30.18
C ASP A 385 11.39 16.79 -30.60
N GLU A 386 11.59 17.71 -31.55
CA GLU A 386 10.57 18.65 -32.00
C GLU A 386 9.33 17.96 -32.61
N VAL A 387 9.54 16.83 -33.30
CA VAL A 387 8.44 16.07 -33.93
C VAL A 387 7.55 15.44 -32.85
N ILE A 388 8.18 14.85 -31.83
CA ILE A 388 7.44 14.25 -30.70
C ILE A 388 6.70 15.34 -29.92
N GLN A 389 7.36 16.44 -29.60
CA GLN A 389 6.73 17.55 -28.88
C GLN A 389 5.56 18.17 -29.65
N LEU A 390 5.70 18.30 -30.98
CA LEU A 390 4.59 18.76 -31.82
C LEU A 390 3.40 17.81 -31.75
N LYS A 391 3.64 16.49 -31.83
CA LYS A 391 2.59 15.47 -31.75
C LYS A 391 1.90 15.45 -30.38
N ILE A 392 2.65 15.59 -29.30
CA ILE A 392 2.07 15.73 -27.95
C ILE A 392 1.11 16.93 -27.92
N SER A 393 1.59 18.10 -28.38
CA SER A 393 0.76 19.32 -28.41
C SER A 393 -0.48 19.21 -29.29
N GLU A 394 -0.38 18.51 -30.43
CA GLU A 394 -1.54 18.25 -31.30
C GLU A 394 -2.59 17.38 -30.59
N VAL A 395 -2.16 16.31 -29.91
CA VAL A 395 -3.07 15.41 -29.18
C VAL A 395 -3.72 16.14 -27.99
N GLU A 396 -2.94 16.86 -27.20
CA GLU A 396 -3.45 17.60 -26.04
C GLU A 396 -4.45 18.70 -26.45
N LYS A 397 -4.20 19.40 -27.57
CA LYS A 397 -5.16 20.36 -28.12
C LYS A 397 -6.48 19.72 -28.54
N HIS A 398 -6.45 18.47 -29.02
CA HIS A 398 -7.66 17.76 -29.43
C HIS A 398 -8.58 17.48 -28.23
N PHE A 399 -8.03 17.29 -27.03
CA PHE A 399 -8.79 17.03 -25.82
C PHE A 399 -9.38 18.29 -25.15
N ASP A 400 -9.01 19.49 -25.60
CA ASP A 400 -9.53 20.76 -25.07
C ASP A 400 -9.50 20.86 -23.53
N GLY A 401 -8.38 20.46 -22.93
CA GLY A 401 -8.18 20.44 -21.47
C GLY A 401 -8.78 19.24 -20.73
N GLN A 402 -9.47 18.34 -21.43
CA GLN A 402 -10.04 17.12 -20.83
C GLN A 402 -9.20 15.87 -21.11
N GLY A 403 -7.92 16.03 -21.41
CA GLY A 403 -7.02 14.95 -21.65
C GLY A 403 -5.56 15.38 -21.60
N ARG A 404 -4.66 14.41 -21.62
CA ARG A 404 -3.21 14.64 -21.55
C ARG A 404 -2.41 13.52 -22.19
N VAL A 405 -1.15 13.83 -22.47
CA VAL A 405 -0.14 12.84 -22.85
C VAL A 405 0.92 12.77 -21.76
N LEU A 406 1.13 11.60 -21.19
CA LEU A 406 2.18 11.34 -20.20
C LEU A 406 3.23 10.39 -20.78
N ILE A 407 4.48 10.84 -20.86
CA ILE A 407 5.61 10.00 -21.29
C ILE A 407 6.56 9.76 -20.14
N ARG A 408 6.82 8.49 -19.85
CA ARG A 408 7.65 8.09 -18.70
C ARG A 408 8.69 7.03 -19.08
N PRO A 409 9.99 7.32 -18.89
CA PRO A 409 11.03 6.29 -19.03
C PRO A 409 10.86 5.18 -17.98
N SER A 410 11.04 3.91 -18.39
CA SER A 410 11.13 2.81 -17.43
C SER A 410 12.47 2.88 -16.69
N GLY A 411 12.45 2.68 -15.38
CA GLY A 411 13.66 2.64 -14.55
C GLY A 411 14.53 1.41 -14.84
N THR A 412 13.90 0.27 -15.11
CA THR A 412 14.57 -1.03 -15.23
C THR A 412 14.68 -1.56 -16.65
N GLU A 413 13.71 -1.27 -17.52
CA GLU A 413 13.61 -1.82 -18.88
C GLU A 413 14.03 -0.80 -19.94
N PRO A 414 14.57 -1.21 -21.10
CA PRO A 414 14.91 -0.33 -22.22
C PRO A 414 13.65 0.10 -23.00
N LEU A 415 12.78 0.85 -22.34
CA LEU A 415 11.54 1.35 -22.92
C LEU A 415 11.08 2.67 -22.30
N VAL A 416 10.21 3.34 -23.02
CA VAL A 416 9.43 4.51 -22.58
C VAL A 416 7.96 4.14 -22.63
N ARG A 417 7.24 4.46 -21.56
CA ARG A 417 5.80 4.28 -21.47
C ARG A 417 5.10 5.56 -21.88
N VAL A 418 4.21 5.46 -22.85
CA VAL A 418 3.38 6.57 -23.35
C VAL A 418 1.96 6.29 -22.96
N MET A 419 1.38 7.15 -22.15
CA MET A 419 -0.02 7.14 -21.76
C MET A 419 -0.73 8.31 -22.44
N ILE A 420 -1.87 8.03 -23.03
CA ILE A 420 -2.79 9.03 -23.54
C ILE A 420 -4.12 8.83 -22.82
N GLU A 421 -4.67 9.90 -22.32
CA GLU A 421 -5.87 9.91 -21.51
C GLU A 421 -6.77 11.07 -21.96
N GLY A 422 -8.07 10.80 -22.16
CA GLY A 422 -9.04 11.79 -22.59
C GLY A 422 -10.29 11.20 -23.24
#